data_57f9ffbcb2f6e48c3800ec33669f1384
#
_entry.id   57f9ffbcb2f6e48c3800ec33669f1384
#
_cell.length_a   1.000
_cell.length_b   1.000
_cell.length_c   1.000
_cell.angle_alpha   90.00
_cell.angle_beta   90.00
_cell.angle_gamma   90.00
#
_symmetry.space_group_name_H-M   'P 1'
#
loop_
_entity.id
_entity.type
_entity.pdbx_description
1 polymer ?
#
loop_
_entity_poly.entity_id
_entity_poly.type
_entity_poly.pdbx_seq_one_letter_code
_entity_poly.pdbx_strand_id
1 'polypeptide(L)'
;MTIGTSSVAVAPDFRFARPLELTLFALCVAQAVFLLASFADGLWLMAPDGSGKDTDFVNVWAAGQLVRDGHPAAAFDWTLHKAAQNAALGRAFESYYPWFYPPPFLLVASVLAAVPYAPAFAAWLAITLPAYAFTIRAIIGHRLGFLLACAFPGVVMNALPGQNGYVTAALMGGALHLMERRPALAGALIGLLTYKPHFGLLFPLVLAASGRWRVFASATLVTMLMAALSYAAFGAETWEAFIRSLSVVSKVALTQESHFRKIHSVFALVRALGGGEGLAWTLHGTVMAATVVYVCLLWCSRAPFELKAAALAAGALLITPYIYIYDLVILAVPMAFLVRVGRTGGFLPGEVAGLAAASLLILSFLGFPAPWGLAATAIVAALIIRRVHVTPAIAPIS
;
A
#
# COMPACT_ATOMS: atom_id res chain seq x y z
N MET A 1 -44.14 -34.23 19.40
CA MET A 1 -43.16 -33.92 18.35
C MET A 1 -42.64 -32.49 18.64
N THR A 2 -41.60 -32.41 19.49
CA THR A 2 -41.04 -31.14 20.00
C THR A 2 -39.92 -30.72 19.05
N ILE A 3 -40.13 -29.61 18.36
CA ILE A 3 -39.15 -29.00 17.46
C ILE A 3 -38.13 -28.28 18.37
N GLY A 4 -36.92 -28.87 18.46
CA GLY A 4 -35.78 -28.27 19.16
C GLY A 4 -35.27 -27.10 18.35
N THR A 5 -35.45 -25.89 18.86
CA THR A 5 -34.78 -24.67 18.39
C THR A 5 -33.31 -24.77 18.78
N SER A 6 -32.44 -25.12 17.82
CA SER A 6 -31.01 -24.99 17.99
C SER A 6 -30.67 -23.50 18.07
N SER A 7 -30.44 -23.01 19.29
CA SER A 7 -29.84 -21.68 19.51
C SER A 7 -28.45 -21.67 18.88
N VAL A 8 -28.31 -20.88 17.83
CA VAL A 8 -26.98 -20.51 17.31
C VAL A 8 -26.26 -19.79 18.44
N ALA A 9 -25.32 -20.44 19.07
CA ALA A 9 -24.46 -19.84 20.08
C ALA A 9 -23.70 -18.71 19.40
N VAL A 10 -24.07 -17.46 19.72
CA VAL A 10 -23.30 -16.27 19.38
C VAL A 10 -21.98 -16.43 20.09
N ALA A 11 -20.89 -16.61 19.32
CA ALA A 11 -19.55 -16.69 19.88
C ALA A 11 -19.31 -15.44 20.74
N PRO A 12 -18.73 -15.59 21.95
CA PRO A 12 -18.53 -14.46 22.84
C PRO A 12 -17.66 -13.42 22.14
N ASP A 13 -18.10 -12.15 22.17
CA ASP A 13 -17.34 -11.02 21.65
C ASP A 13 -15.93 -11.07 22.25
N PHE A 14 -14.92 -11.35 21.41
CA PHE A 14 -13.53 -11.42 21.84
C PHE A 14 -13.11 -10.02 22.31
N ARG A 15 -13.06 -9.84 23.64
CA ARG A 15 -12.58 -8.60 24.25
C ARG A 15 -11.06 -8.63 24.23
N PHE A 16 -10.45 -7.70 23.51
CA PHE A 16 -9.02 -7.50 23.59
C PHE A 16 -8.65 -7.14 25.05
N ALA A 17 -7.61 -7.79 25.55
CA ALA A 17 -7.14 -7.52 26.91
C ALA A 17 -6.70 -6.04 27.03
N ARG A 18 -7.07 -5.37 28.12
CA ARG A 18 -6.72 -3.97 28.41
C ARG A 18 -5.21 -3.67 28.24
N PRO A 19 -4.27 -4.57 28.57
CA PRO A 19 -2.85 -4.37 28.28
C PRO A 19 -2.54 -4.17 26.80
N LEU A 20 -3.22 -4.87 25.88
CA LEU A 20 -3.01 -4.68 24.45
C LEU A 20 -3.48 -3.30 23.99
N GLU A 21 -4.64 -2.82 24.47
CA GLU A 21 -5.11 -1.47 24.16
C GLU A 21 -4.11 -0.40 24.61
N LEU A 22 -3.57 -0.52 25.82
CA LEU A 22 -2.55 0.39 26.36
C LEU A 22 -1.24 0.34 25.56
N THR A 23 -0.80 -0.86 25.17
CA THR A 23 0.40 -1.02 24.33
C THR A 23 0.22 -0.35 22.96
N LEU A 24 -0.90 -0.60 22.29
CA LEU A 24 -1.20 0.02 20.99
C LEU A 24 -1.30 1.54 21.10
N PHE A 25 -1.94 2.05 22.15
CA PHE A 25 -2.00 3.49 22.43
C PHE A 25 -0.61 4.09 22.66
N ALA A 26 0.22 3.44 23.47
CA ALA A 26 1.60 3.88 23.70
C ALA A 26 2.43 3.90 22.41
N LEU A 27 2.27 2.91 21.53
CA LEU A 27 2.93 2.90 20.21
C LEU A 27 2.43 4.05 19.31
N CYS A 28 1.14 4.36 19.30
CA CYS A 28 0.61 5.51 18.57
C CYS A 28 1.22 6.82 19.09
N VAL A 29 1.27 7.00 20.41
CA VAL A 29 1.87 8.17 21.04
C VAL A 29 3.36 8.25 20.72
N ALA A 30 4.11 7.15 20.82
CA ALA A 30 5.53 7.12 20.51
C ALA A 30 5.83 7.53 19.07
N GLN A 31 5.06 7.04 18.09
CA GLN A 31 5.20 7.46 16.68
C GLN A 31 4.87 8.95 16.50
N ALA A 32 3.80 9.45 17.11
CA ALA A 32 3.43 10.86 17.05
C ALA A 32 4.51 11.76 17.68
N VAL A 33 5.00 11.39 18.86
CA VAL A 33 6.10 12.12 19.53
C VAL A 33 7.36 12.12 18.69
N PHE A 34 7.72 10.98 18.11
CA PHE A 34 8.88 10.88 17.21
C PHE A 34 8.79 11.83 16.02
N LEU A 35 7.62 11.88 15.33
CA LEU A 35 7.42 12.78 14.20
C LEU A 35 7.44 14.25 14.63
N LEU A 36 6.78 14.59 15.74
CA LEU A 36 6.73 15.97 16.25
C LEU A 36 8.12 16.43 16.72
N ALA A 37 8.87 15.60 17.42
CA ALA A 37 10.24 15.90 17.82
C ALA A 37 11.15 16.08 16.60
N SER A 38 11.09 15.16 15.61
CA SER A 38 11.85 15.30 14.37
C SER A 38 11.54 16.59 13.61
N PHE A 39 10.29 17.06 13.65
CA PHE A 39 9.91 18.35 13.06
C PHE A 39 10.45 19.52 13.88
N ALA A 40 10.30 19.49 15.20
CA ALA A 40 10.75 20.57 16.10
C ALA A 40 12.28 20.75 16.05
N ASP A 41 13.03 19.63 15.93
CA ASP A 41 14.49 19.64 15.80
C ASP A 41 14.97 19.99 14.36
N GLY A 42 14.06 20.30 13.44
CA GLY A 42 14.40 20.61 12.06
C GLY A 42 15.00 19.43 11.28
N LEU A 43 14.74 18.21 11.72
CA LEU A 43 15.22 16.98 11.08
C LEU A 43 14.24 16.43 10.04
N TRP A 44 13.00 16.90 10.05
CA TRP A 44 11.92 16.45 9.17
C TRP A 44 11.11 17.61 8.62
N LEU A 45 10.75 17.56 7.35
CA LEU A 45 9.94 18.50 6.57
C LEU A 45 10.56 19.88 6.37
N MET A 46 10.99 20.56 7.42
CA MET A 46 11.62 21.88 7.38
C MET A 46 12.91 21.87 8.16
N ALA A 47 13.92 22.57 7.66
CA ALA A 47 15.17 22.85 8.38
C ALA A 47 15.03 24.11 9.25
N PRO A 48 15.93 24.32 10.23
CA PRO A 48 15.89 25.51 11.11
C PRO A 48 16.02 26.84 10.37
N ASP A 49 16.65 26.84 9.19
CA ASP A 49 16.80 28.01 8.31
C ASP A 49 15.56 28.32 7.47
N GLY A 50 14.48 27.54 7.64
CA GLY A 50 13.24 27.68 6.88
C GLY A 50 13.26 27.02 5.50
N SER A 51 14.35 26.38 5.09
CA SER A 51 14.37 25.57 3.85
C SER A 51 13.66 24.23 4.04
N GLY A 52 13.12 23.66 2.95
CA GLY A 52 12.51 22.33 2.98
C GLY A 52 13.56 21.21 3.13
N LYS A 53 13.22 20.17 3.89
CA LYS A 53 13.94 18.91 3.90
C LYS A 53 13.52 18.04 2.72
N ASP A 54 14.49 17.37 2.13
CA ASP A 54 14.24 16.48 0.99
C ASP A 54 13.57 15.18 1.47
N THR A 55 12.34 15.02 1.05
CA THR A 55 11.52 13.81 1.24
C THR A 55 10.95 13.38 -0.10
N ASP A 56 10.47 12.13 -0.19
CA ASP A 56 9.86 11.66 -1.45
C ASP A 56 8.66 12.51 -1.90
N PHE A 57 7.97 13.20 -0.97
CA PHE A 57 6.86 14.08 -1.31
C PHE A 57 7.27 15.24 -2.22
N VAL A 58 8.54 15.63 -2.22
CA VAL A 58 9.02 16.71 -3.09
C VAL A 58 8.82 16.40 -4.58
N ASN A 59 8.88 15.09 -4.95
CA ASN A 59 8.63 14.69 -6.33
C ASN A 59 7.17 14.97 -6.74
N VAL A 60 6.22 14.72 -5.83
CA VAL A 60 4.79 14.94 -6.09
C VAL A 60 4.49 16.44 -6.20
N TRP A 61 5.02 17.22 -5.27
CA TRP A 61 4.80 18.66 -5.26
C TRP A 61 5.45 19.32 -6.48
N ALA A 62 6.70 18.96 -6.82
CA ALA A 62 7.42 19.50 -7.98
C ALA A 62 6.73 19.16 -9.31
N ALA A 63 6.26 17.92 -9.48
CA ALA A 63 5.50 17.53 -10.66
C ALA A 63 4.19 18.34 -10.77
N GLY A 64 3.51 18.57 -9.65
CA GLY A 64 2.33 19.42 -9.58
C GLY A 64 2.61 20.86 -9.95
N GLN A 65 3.74 21.42 -9.52
CA GLN A 65 4.17 22.77 -9.89
C GLN A 65 4.41 22.89 -11.40
N LEU A 66 5.12 21.94 -12.00
CA LEU A 66 5.32 21.90 -13.45
C LEU A 66 3.99 21.87 -14.25
N VAL A 67 2.99 21.13 -13.74
CA VAL A 67 1.63 21.15 -14.32
C VAL A 67 1.02 22.55 -14.23
N ARG A 68 1.13 23.23 -13.10
CA ARG A 68 0.58 24.59 -12.88
C ARG A 68 1.27 25.63 -13.74
N ASP A 69 2.54 25.43 -14.02
CA ASP A 69 3.34 26.29 -14.92
C ASP A 69 3.06 26.01 -16.42
N GLY A 70 2.14 25.08 -16.74
CA GLY A 70 1.76 24.73 -18.10
C GLY A 70 2.67 23.71 -18.79
N HIS A 71 3.55 23.03 -18.04
CA HIS A 71 4.55 22.11 -18.55
C HIS A 71 4.39 20.67 -17.99
N PRO A 72 3.22 20.00 -18.10
CA PRO A 72 2.98 18.70 -17.49
C PRO A 72 3.94 17.59 -17.96
N ALA A 73 4.38 17.62 -19.22
CA ALA A 73 5.35 16.66 -19.76
C ALA A 73 6.73 16.77 -19.10
N ALA A 74 7.10 17.96 -18.58
CA ALA A 74 8.38 18.19 -17.90
C ALA A 74 8.51 17.41 -16.59
N ALA A 75 7.41 16.91 -16.00
CA ALA A 75 7.47 16.01 -14.86
C ALA A 75 8.25 14.72 -15.16
N PHE A 76 8.32 14.28 -16.42
CA PHE A 76 9.05 13.11 -16.89
C PHE A 76 10.48 13.42 -17.38
N ASP A 77 10.87 14.71 -17.42
CA ASP A 77 12.23 15.15 -17.68
C ASP A 77 12.99 15.32 -16.36
N TRP A 78 14.07 14.55 -16.20
CA TRP A 78 14.81 14.51 -14.94
C TRP A 78 15.48 15.84 -14.57
N THR A 79 15.93 16.59 -15.56
CA THR A 79 16.60 17.88 -15.35
C THR A 79 15.60 18.96 -14.91
N LEU A 80 14.48 19.07 -15.63
CA LEU A 80 13.42 20.03 -15.33
C LEU A 80 12.73 19.70 -14.00
N HIS A 81 12.44 18.43 -13.78
CA HIS A 81 11.81 17.97 -12.54
C HIS A 81 12.75 18.17 -11.32
N LYS A 82 14.05 17.91 -11.47
CA LYS A 82 15.04 18.21 -10.42
C LYS A 82 15.14 19.70 -10.11
N ALA A 83 15.11 20.55 -11.13
CA ALA A 83 15.08 22.00 -10.93
C ALA A 83 13.84 22.45 -10.13
N ALA A 84 12.67 21.90 -10.45
CA ALA A 84 11.43 22.14 -9.70
C ALA A 84 11.51 21.63 -8.25
N GLN A 85 12.15 20.48 -8.00
CA GLN A 85 12.40 19.98 -6.63
C GLN A 85 13.31 20.92 -5.83
N ASN A 86 14.37 21.44 -6.43
CA ASN A 86 15.25 22.42 -5.77
C ASN A 86 14.49 23.70 -5.42
N ALA A 87 13.65 24.19 -6.34
CA ALA A 87 12.80 25.36 -6.10
C ALA A 87 11.78 25.12 -4.97
N ALA A 88 11.19 23.93 -4.91
CA ALA A 88 10.26 23.53 -3.85
C ALA A 88 10.87 23.61 -2.45
N LEU A 89 12.14 23.24 -2.32
CA LEU A 89 12.86 23.22 -1.04
C LEU A 89 13.58 24.52 -0.72
N GLY A 90 13.64 25.47 -1.66
CA GLY A 90 14.39 26.74 -1.51
C GLY A 90 15.90 26.53 -1.47
N ARG A 91 16.41 25.36 -1.86
CA ARG A 91 17.84 25.01 -1.88
C ARG A 91 18.15 23.91 -2.89
N ALA A 92 19.41 23.87 -3.35
CA ALA A 92 19.92 22.71 -4.06
C ALA A 92 20.18 21.54 -3.09
N PHE A 93 19.98 20.31 -3.55
CA PHE A 93 20.30 19.08 -2.82
C PHE A 93 20.74 17.98 -3.81
N GLU A 94 21.51 17.02 -3.33
CA GLU A 94 22.15 16.01 -4.20
C GLU A 94 21.17 14.93 -4.68
N SER A 95 20.30 14.44 -3.79
CA SER A 95 19.34 13.39 -4.12
C SER A 95 18.39 13.82 -5.22
N TYR A 96 17.91 12.86 -6.00
CA TYR A 96 16.83 13.07 -6.96
C TYR A 96 15.71 12.08 -6.69
N TYR A 97 14.47 12.57 -6.62
CA TYR A 97 13.26 11.80 -6.42
C TYR A 97 12.47 11.77 -7.74
N PRO A 98 12.63 10.72 -8.58
CA PRO A 98 12.05 10.70 -9.92
C PRO A 98 10.53 10.52 -9.89
N TRP A 99 9.86 11.11 -10.88
CA TRP A 99 8.43 10.94 -11.08
C TRP A 99 8.16 9.64 -11.87
N PHE A 100 7.58 8.65 -11.23
CA PHE A 100 7.29 7.34 -11.82
C PHE A 100 5.80 7.07 -12.00
N TYR A 101 4.94 8.04 -11.69
CA TYR A 101 3.51 7.85 -11.75
C TYR A 101 2.95 8.16 -13.14
N PRO A 102 1.89 7.42 -13.60
CA PRO A 102 1.21 7.74 -14.84
C PRO A 102 0.48 9.09 -14.77
N PRO A 103 0.17 9.70 -15.92
CA PRO A 103 -0.41 11.05 -16.00
C PRO A 103 -1.66 11.31 -15.14
N PRO A 104 -2.58 10.36 -14.87
CA PRO A 104 -3.68 10.60 -13.94
C PRO A 104 -3.28 11.12 -12.56
N PHE A 105 -2.11 10.76 -12.05
CA PHE A 105 -1.67 11.24 -10.73
C PHE A 105 -1.21 12.71 -10.74
N LEU A 106 -0.89 13.27 -11.91
CA LEU A 106 -0.63 14.71 -12.07
C LEU A 106 -1.84 15.56 -11.70
N LEU A 107 -3.08 15.05 -11.85
CA LEU A 107 -4.29 15.74 -11.39
C LEU A 107 -4.24 15.99 -9.88
N VAL A 108 -3.82 15.00 -9.10
CA VAL A 108 -3.65 15.13 -7.65
C VAL A 108 -2.46 16.03 -7.30
N ALA A 109 -1.34 15.82 -7.98
CA ALA A 109 -0.12 16.60 -7.78
C ALA A 109 -0.35 18.11 -8.01
N SER A 110 -1.09 18.48 -9.07
CA SER A 110 -1.41 19.88 -9.38
C SER A 110 -2.27 20.57 -8.29
N VAL A 111 -3.17 19.83 -7.65
CA VAL A 111 -3.96 20.33 -6.51
C VAL A 111 -3.07 20.53 -5.28
N LEU A 112 -2.17 19.59 -4.99
CA LEU A 112 -1.24 19.70 -3.87
C LEU A 112 -0.26 20.87 -4.04
N ALA A 113 0.21 21.11 -5.25
CA ALA A 113 1.10 22.23 -5.56
C ALA A 113 0.38 23.60 -5.57
N ALA A 114 -0.95 23.66 -5.37
CA ALA A 114 -1.67 24.94 -5.23
C ALA A 114 -1.34 25.68 -3.93
N VAL A 115 -0.74 24.99 -2.96
CA VAL A 115 -0.27 25.56 -1.68
C VAL A 115 1.22 25.29 -1.49
N PRO A 116 1.92 26.06 -0.64
CA PRO A 116 3.35 25.87 -0.39
C PRO A 116 3.67 24.44 0.08
N TYR A 117 4.91 24.01 -0.14
CA TYR A 117 5.38 22.63 0.07
C TYR A 117 5.01 22.04 1.43
N ALA A 118 5.35 22.72 2.55
CA ALA A 118 5.10 22.15 3.88
C ALA A 118 3.60 22.06 4.24
N PRO A 119 2.75 23.07 4.00
CA PRO A 119 1.30 22.93 4.14
C PRO A 119 0.70 21.84 3.24
N ALA A 120 1.19 21.69 2.00
CA ALA A 120 0.75 20.61 1.10
C ALA A 120 1.06 19.23 1.67
N PHE A 121 2.28 19.05 2.20
CA PHE A 121 2.68 17.82 2.88
C PHE A 121 1.80 17.51 4.10
N ALA A 122 1.57 18.51 4.96
CA ALA A 122 0.71 18.37 6.14
C ALA A 122 -0.73 17.99 5.74
N ALA A 123 -1.30 18.67 4.74
CA ALA A 123 -2.63 18.35 4.21
C ALA A 123 -2.69 16.94 3.62
N TRP A 124 -1.65 16.52 2.89
CA TRP A 124 -1.55 15.17 2.35
C TRP A 124 -1.64 14.12 3.45
N LEU A 125 -0.87 14.25 4.53
CA LEU A 125 -0.93 13.34 5.67
C LEU A 125 -2.27 13.42 6.40
N ALA A 126 -2.79 14.63 6.62
CA ALA A 126 -4.05 14.86 7.34
C ALA A 126 -5.27 14.27 6.63
N ILE A 127 -5.22 14.08 5.30
CA ILE A 127 -6.29 13.47 4.51
C ILE A 127 -6.07 11.96 4.38
N THR A 128 -4.85 11.54 4.04
CA THR A 128 -4.58 10.15 3.64
C THR A 128 -4.45 9.19 4.82
N LEU A 129 -3.87 9.62 5.94
CA LEU A 129 -3.76 8.80 7.15
C LEU A 129 -5.14 8.46 7.76
N PRO A 130 -6.09 9.40 7.93
CA PRO A 130 -7.44 9.05 8.36
C PRO A 130 -8.16 8.13 7.38
N ALA A 131 -8.04 8.33 6.07
CA ALA A 131 -8.66 7.44 5.08
C ALA A 131 -8.17 6.00 5.23
N TYR A 132 -6.87 5.80 5.43
CA TYR A 132 -6.27 4.51 5.75
C TYR A 132 -6.81 3.95 7.08
N ALA A 133 -6.77 4.73 8.16
CA ALA A 133 -7.19 4.27 9.49
C ALA A 133 -8.67 3.89 9.54
N PHE A 134 -9.55 4.67 8.91
CA PHE A 134 -10.97 4.34 8.76
C PHE A 134 -11.18 3.05 7.96
N THR A 135 -10.39 2.81 6.92
CA THR A 135 -10.47 1.58 6.12
C THR A 135 -10.07 0.36 6.95
N ILE A 136 -8.96 0.42 7.68
CA ILE A 136 -8.52 -0.69 8.56
C ILE A 136 -9.58 -0.96 9.65
N ARG A 137 -10.11 0.11 10.28
CA ARG A 137 -11.21 -0.02 11.25
C ARG A 137 -12.44 -0.69 10.64
N ALA A 138 -12.83 -0.30 9.43
CA ALA A 138 -13.99 -0.87 8.74
C ALA A 138 -13.79 -2.36 8.44
N ILE A 139 -12.60 -2.78 8.00
CA ILE A 139 -12.25 -4.18 7.77
C ILE A 139 -12.34 -4.96 9.08
N ILE A 140 -11.73 -4.50 10.16
CA ILE A 140 -11.71 -5.19 11.46
C ILE A 140 -13.11 -5.22 12.10
N GLY A 141 -13.95 -4.22 11.83
CA GLY A 141 -15.30 -4.12 12.38
C GLY A 141 -15.32 -3.81 13.90
N HIS A 142 -14.28 -3.17 14.43
CA HIS A 142 -14.17 -2.82 15.85
C HIS A 142 -13.39 -1.51 16.05
N ARG A 143 -13.70 -0.76 17.14
CA ARG A 143 -13.04 0.53 17.45
C ARG A 143 -11.50 0.43 17.59
N LEU A 144 -11.00 -0.70 18.11
CA LEU A 144 -9.56 -0.98 18.18
C LEU A 144 -8.86 -0.99 16.82
N GLY A 145 -9.61 -1.12 15.72
CA GLY A 145 -9.06 -1.00 14.37
C GLY A 145 -8.33 0.32 14.14
N PHE A 146 -8.73 1.42 14.79
CA PHE A 146 -7.98 2.69 14.73
C PHE A 146 -6.61 2.58 15.41
N LEU A 147 -6.57 2.01 16.62
CA LEU A 147 -5.30 1.83 17.33
C LEU A 147 -4.38 0.86 16.58
N LEU A 148 -4.92 -0.26 16.07
CA LEU A 148 -4.15 -1.21 15.25
C LEU A 148 -3.62 -0.56 13.98
N ALA A 149 -4.41 0.27 13.30
CA ALA A 149 -3.98 1.01 12.13
C ALA A 149 -2.84 1.98 12.47
N CYS A 150 -3.04 2.85 13.48
CA CYS A 150 -2.10 3.91 13.83
C CYS A 150 -0.84 3.39 14.54
N ALA A 151 -0.93 2.29 15.30
CA ALA A 151 0.22 1.67 15.95
C ALA A 151 1.10 0.85 15.00
N PHE A 152 0.60 0.53 13.79
CA PHE A 152 1.35 -0.25 12.81
C PHE A 152 2.62 0.50 12.35
N PRO A 153 3.82 -0.11 12.41
CA PRO A 153 5.07 0.58 12.09
C PRO A 153 5.14 1.14 10.66
N GLY A 154 4.41 0.53 9.72
CA GLY A 154 4.26 1.06 8.36
C GLY A 154 3.73 2.50 8.31
N VAL A 155 3.08 2.98 9.37
CA VAL A 155 2.58 4.35 9.47
C VAL A 155 3.74 5.35 9.46
N VAL A 156 4.67 5.23 10.39
CA VAL A 156 5.81 6.15 10.44
C VAL A 156 6.70 6.01 9.20
N MET A 157 6.85 4.79 8.66
CA MET A 157 7.61 4.54 7.43
C MET A 157 7.01 5.23 6.20
N ASN A 158 5.69 5.42 6.15
CA ASN A 158 5.01 6.13 5.08
C ASN A 158 4.93 7.65 5.35
N ALA A 159 4.76 8.06 6.63
CA ALA A 159 4.65 9.46 7.00
C ALA A 159 5.95 10.23 6.79
N LEU A 160 7.11 9.66 7.17
CA LEU A 160 8.41 10.34 7.06
C LEU A 160 8.72 10.80 5.62
N PRO A 161 8.63 9.95 4.59
CA PRO A 161 8.85 10.39 3.20
C PRO A 161 7.64 11.12 2.59
N GLY A 162 6.46 11.11 3.24
CA GLY A 162 5.22 11.67 2.69
C GLY A 162 4.68 10.89 1.49
N GLN A 163 4.92 9.59 1.48
CA GLN A 163 4.53 8.72 0.36
C GLN A 163 3.03 8.36 0.37
N ASN A 164 2.59 7.77 -0.72
CA ASN A 164 1.17 7.50 -1.01
C ASN A 164 0.68 6.10 -0.60
N GLY A 165 1.43 5.38 0.24
CA GLY A 165 1.05 4.07 0.74
C GLY A 165 -0.28 4.06 1.48
N TYR A 166 -0.63 5.13 2.22
CA TYR A 166 -1.94 5.27 2.87
C TYR A 166 -3.09 5.26 1.85
N VAL A 167 -2.93 5.98 0.73
CA VAL A 167 -3.94 6.01 -0.34
C VAL A 167 -4.07 4.62 -0.95
N THR A 168 -2.95 3.95 -1.25
CA THR A 168 -2.96 2.59 -1.80
C THR A 168 -3.67 1.62 -0.86
N ALA A 169 -3.35 1.66 0.44
CA ALA A 169 -3.97 0.80 1.45
C ALA A 169 -5.48 1.10 1.61
N ALA A 170 -5.86 2.39 1.59
CA ALA A 170 -7.26 2.81 1.68
C ALA A 170 -8.08 2.37 0.45
N LEU A 171 -7.55 2.55 -0.76
CA LEU A 171 -8.19 2.13 -2.00
C LEU A 171 -8.32 0.61 -2.09
N MET A 172 -7.22 -0.11 -1.87
CA MET A 172 -7.19 -1.58 -1.90
C MET A 172 -8.07 -2.20 -0.82
N GLY A 173 -7.88 -1.77 0.43
CA GLY A 173 -8.64 -2.28 1.57
C GLY A 173 -10.12 -1.93 1.49
N GLY A 174 -10.44 -0.69 1.08
CA GLY A 174 -11.81 -0.23 0.85
C GLY A 174 -12.51 -1.00 -0.26
N ALA A 175 -11.82 -1.24 -1.38
CA ALA A 175 -12.33 -2.06 -2.47
C ALA A 175 -12.67 -3.48 -2.00
N LEU A 176 -11.73 -4.14 -1.32
CA LEU A 176 -11.95 -5.48 -0.80
C LEU A 176 -13.05 -5.53 0.26
N HIS A 177 -13.12 -4.54 1.16
CA HIS A 177 -14.17 -4.47 2.18
C HIS A 177 -15.56 -4.29 1.59
N LEU A 178 -15.69 -3.51 0.51
CA LEU A 178 -16.97 -3.17 -0.11
C LEU A 178 -17.41 -4.13 -1.22
N MET A 179 -16.53 -5.02 -1.67
CA MET A 179 -16.70 -5.79 -2.91
C MET A 179 -18.00 -6.59 -2.98
N GLU A 180 -18.44 -7.20 -1.88
CA GLU A 180 -19.67 -7.99 -1.85
C GLU A 180 -20.94 -7.13 -1.70
N ARG A 181 -20.83 -6.00 -1.00
CA ARG A 181 -21.99 -5.16 -0.68
C ARG A 181 -22.22 -4.03 -1.70
N ARG A 182 -21.15 -3.48 -2.25
CA ARG A 182 -21.14 -2.34 -3.17
C ARG A 182 -20.17 -2.55 -4.34
N PRO A 183 -20.43 -3.52 -5.22
CA PRO A 183 -19.47 -3.95 -6.25
C PRO A 183 -19.03 -2.82 -7.19
N ALA A 184 -19.91 -1.91 -7.57
CA ALA A 184 -19.55 -0.78 -8.42
C ALA A 184 -18.58 0.19 -7.72
N LEU A 185 -18.79 0.49 -6.41
CA LEU A 185 -17.88 1.32 -5.64
C LEU A 185 -16.52 0.62 -5.42
N ALA A 186 -16.55 -0.69 -5.16
CA ALA A 186 -15.32 -1.48 -5.06
C ALA A 186 -14.51 -1.43 -6.37
N GLY A 187 -15.17 -1.57 -7.51
CA GLY A 187 -14.54 -1.42 -8.81
C GLY A 187 -13.98 -0.02 -9.03
N ALA A 188 -14.71 1.03 -8.67
CA ALA A 188 -14.21 2.40 -8.76
C ALA A 188 -12.92 2.61 -7.95
N LEU A 189 -12.87 2.10 -6.71
CA LEU A 189 -11.66 2.16 -5.88
C LEU A 189 -10.47 1.40 -6.50
N ILE A 190 -10.73 0.25 -7.15
CA ILE A 190 -9.71 -0.50 -7.90
C ILE A 190 -9.23 0.32 -9.11
N GLY A 191 -10.16 0.93 -9.85
CA GLY A 191 -9.81 1.78 -10.99
C GLY A 191 -8.91 2.95 -10.60
N LEU A 192 -9.13 3.54 -9.43
CA LEU A 192 -8.26 4.59 -8.89
C LEU A 192 -6.85 4.10 -8.53
N LEU A 193 -6.61 2.79 -8.29
CA LEU A 193 -5.26 2.25 -8.09
C LEU A 193 -4.36 2.37 -9.33
N THR A 194 -4.89 2.76 -10.48
CA THR A 194 -4.10 2.97 -11.72
C THR A 194 -3.01 4.04 -11.58
N TYR A 195 -3.04 4.88 -10.55
CA TYR A 195 -1.93 5.78 -10.25
C TYR A 195 -0.65 5.03 -9.78
N LYS A 196 -0.80 3.80 -9.24
CA LYS A 196 0.27 2.83 -8.91
C LYS A 196 -0.12 1.46 -9.47
N PRO A 197 -0.04 1.26 -10.80
CA PRO A 197 -0.65 0.12 -11.47
C PRO A 197 -0.14 -1.25 -11.02
N HIS A 198 1.11 -1.34 -10.54
CA HIS A 198 1.70 -2.59 -10.07
C HIS A 198 0.95 -3.20 -8.86
N PHE A 199 0.27 -2.41 -8.02
CA PHE A 199 -0.60 -2.94 -6.96
C PHE A 199 -1.97 -3.40 -7.47
N GLY A 200 -2.35 -2.96 -8.68
CA GLY A 200 -3.60 -3.32 -9.33
C GLY A 200 -3.55 -4.59 -10.19
N LEU A 201 -2.37 -5.09 -10.55
CA LEU A 201 -2.18 -6.14 -11.57
C LEU A 201 -2.93 -7.46 -11.29
N LEU A 202 -3.04 -7.86 -10.03
CA LEU A 202 -3.75 -9.08 -9.65
C LEU A 202 -5.27 -8.97 -9.77
N PHE A 203 -5.83 -7.79 -9.62
CA PHE A 203 -7.29 -7.61 -9.58
C PHE A 203 -7.98 -8.05 -10.87
N PRO A 204 -7.57 -7.64 -12.08
CA PRO A 204 -8.23 -8.07 -13.31
C PRO A 204 -8.28 -9.59 -13.45
N LEU A 205 -7.16 -10.28 -13.16
CA LEU A 205 -7.05 -11.73 -13.24
C LEU A 205 -8.02 -12.42 -12.29
N VAL A 206 -8.02 -11.99 -11.03
CA VAL A 206 -8.85 -12.55 -9.97
C VAL A 206 -10.34 -12.26 -10.19
N LEU A 207 -10.70 -11.04 -10.62
CA LEU A 207 -12.07 -10.66 -10.88
C LEU A 207 -12.65 -11.44 -12.06
N ALA A 208 -11.88 -11.62 -13.13
CA ALA A 208 -12.27 -12.42 -14.28
C ALA A 208 -12.41 -13.89 -13.91
N ALA A 209 -11.40 -14.49 -13.23
CA ALA A 209 -11.42 -15.89 -12.81
C ALA A 209 -12.59 -16.22 -11.86
N SER A 210 -12.97 -15.29 -11.00
CA SER A 210 -14.07 -15.46 -10.03
C SER A 210 -15.44 -14.97 -10.52
N GLY A 211 -15.56 -14.50 -11.78
CA GLY A 211 -16.81 -14.06 -12.38
C GLY A 211 -17.37 -12.74 -11.80
N ARG A 212 -16.53 -11.90 -11.18
CA ARG A 212 -16.96 -10.63 -10.55
C ARG A 212 -17.04 -9.49 -11.56
N TRP A 213 -17.81 -9.70 -12.63
CA TRP A 213 -17.88 -8.82 -13.79
C TRP A 213 -18.34 -7.39 -13.50
N ARG A 214 -19.23 -7.19 -12.50
CA ARG A 214 -19.66 -5.82 -12.09
C ARG A 214 -18.52 -5.02 -11.51
N VAL A 215 -17.66 -5.63 -10.70
CA VAL A 215 -16.47 -4.98 -10.14
C VAL A 215 -15.47 -4.71 -11.24
N PHE A 216 -15.23 -5.70 -12.11
CA PHE A 216 -14.33 -5.59 -13.26
C PHE A 216 -14.74 -4.43 -14.19
N ALA A 217 -16.00 -4.40 -14.62
CA ALA A 217 -16.50 -3.35 -15.52
C ALA A 217 -16.37 -1.95 -14.90
N SER A 218 -16.72 -1.80 -13.62
CA SER A 218 -16.57 -0.51 -12.93
C SER A 218 -15.11 -0.10 -12.79
N ALA A 219 -14.20 -1.04 -12.49
CA ALA A 219 -12.76 -0.76 -12.41
C ALA A 219 -12.22 -0.30 -13.78
N THR A 220 -12.57 -1.01 -14.86
CA THR A 220 -12.20 -0.64 -16.21
C THR A 220 -12.73 0.75 -16.60
N LEU A 221 -14.01 1.01 -16.31
CA LEU A 221 -14.63 2.31 -16.61
C LEU A 221 -13.89 3.46 -15.90
N VAL A 222 -13.62 3.33 -14.60
CA VAL A 222 -12.92 4.39 -13.85
C VAL A 222 -11.47 4.53 -14.31
N THR A 223 -10.77 3.44 -14.61
CA THR A 223 -9.42 3.48 -15.19
C THR A 223 -9.41 4.27 -16.51
N MET A 224 -10.34 3.93 -17.42
CA MET A 224 -10.46 4.63 -18.71
C MET A 224 -10.86 6.11 -18.54
N LEU A 225 -11.76 6.40 -17.59
CA LEU A 225 -12.15 7.77 -17.27
C LEU A 225 -10.96 8.59 -16.77
N MET A 226 -10.16 8.04 -15.85
CA MET A 226 -8.96 8.73 -15.34
C MET A 226 -7.91 8.94 -16.42
N ALA A 227 -7.72 7.96 -17.32
CA ALA A 227 -6.85 8.10 -18.47
C ALA A 227 -7.37 9.21 -19.42
N ALA A 228 -8.65 9.20 -19.75
CA ALA A 228 -9.27 10.20 -20.63
C ALA A 228 -9.22 11.61 -20.02
N LEU A 229 -9.51 11.75 -18.72
CA LEU A 229 -9.42 13.04 -18.03
C LEU A 229 -8.00 13.59 -18.04
N SER A 230 -7.00 12.74 -17.75
CA SER A 230 -5.60 13.18 -17.79
C SER A 230 -5.10 13.47 -19.20
N TYR A 231 -5.59 12.74 -20.20
CA TYR A 231 -5.29 13.04 -21.61
C TYR A 231 -5.90 14.38 -22.05
N ALA A 232 -7.15 14.62 -21.67
CA ALA A 232 -7.83 15.90 -21.96
C ALA A 232 -7.19 17.08 -21.23
N ALA A 233 -6.69 16.87 -20.00
CA ALA A 233 -6.06 17.91 -19.21
C ALA A 233 -4.63 18.23 -19.63
N PHE A 234 -3.84 17.22 -20.02
CA PHE A 234 -2.39 17.34 -20.18
C PHE A 234 -1.88 17.04 -21.59
N GLY A 235 -2.74 16.57 -22.49
CA GLY A 235 -2.43 16.32 -23.90
C GLY A 235 -1.61 15.06 -24.18
N ALA A 236 -1.42 14.78 -25.47
CA ALA A 236 -0.69 13.62 -25.98
C ALA A 236 0.79 13.62 -25.57
N GLU A 237 1.44 14.80 -25.60
CA GLU A 237 2.87 14.94 -25.28
C GLU A 237 3.22 14.40 -23.88
N THR A 238 2.37 14.66 -22.89
CA THR A 238 2.55 14.17 -21.52
C THR A 238 2.47 12.63 -21.45
N TRP A 239 1.55 12.02 -22.20
CA TRP A 239 1.43 10.57 -22.27
C TRP A 239 2.61 9.93 -23.02
N GLU A 240 3.10 10.54 -24.09
CA GLU A 240 4.30 10.10 -24.80
C GLU A 240 5.53 10.20 -23.91
N ALA A 241 5.68 11.30 -23.16
CA ALA A 241 6.77 11.46 -22.19
C ALA A 241 6.73 10.37 -21.10
N PHE A 242 5.54 10.04 -20.58
CA PHE A 242 5.33 8.94 -19.66
C PHE A 242 5.76 7.60 -20.27
N ILE A 243 5.28 7.26 -21.48
CA ILE A 243 5.64 5.98 -22.13
C ILE A 243 7.14 5.88 -22.36
N ARG A 244 7.79 6.95 -22.81
CA ARG A 244 9.26 6.99 -22.97
C ARG A 244 9.98 6.78 -21.65
N SER A 245 9.47 7.31 -20.53
CA SER A 245 10.07 7.17 -19.20
C SER A 245 10.06 5.74 -18.67
N LEU A 246 9.10 4.89 -19.06
CA LEU A 246 8.95 3.51 -18.54
C LEU A 246 10.21 2.65 -18.76
N SER A 247 10.91 2.82 -19.87
CA SER A 247 12.14 2.07 -20.17
C SER A 247 13.31 2.48 -19.27
N VAL A 248 13.33 3.73 -18.80
CA VAL A 248 14.35 4.26 -17.89
C VAL A 248 14.05 3.86 -16.45
N VAL A 249 12.77 3.94 -16.05
CA VAL A 249 12.28 3.59 -14.71
C VAL A 249 12.69 2.18 -14.32
N SER A 250 12.41 1.20 -15.18
CA SER A 250 12.72 -0.22 -14.89
C SER A 250 14.22 -0.45 -14.71
N LYS A 251 15.05 0.23 -15.51
CA LYS A 251 16.52 0.12 -15.40
C LYS A 251 17.02 0.76 -14.10
N VAL A 252 16.60 1.98 -13.79
CA VAL A 252 17.11 2.71 -12.61
C VAL A 252 16.70 2.06 -11.30
N ALA A 253 15.44 1.64 -11.17
CA ALA A 253 14.94 1.06 -9.94
C ALA A 253 15.56 -0.31 -9.62
N LEU A 254 15.95 -1.10 -10.64
CA LEU A 254 16.41 -2.47 -10.47
C LEU A 254 17.90 -2.69 -10.72
N THR A 255 18.68 -1.64 -11.07
CA THR A 255 20.13 -1.78 -11.32
C THR A 255 21.01 -1.13 -10.27
N GLN A 256 20.50 -0.14 -9.51
CA GLN A 256 21.32 0.54 -8.50
C GLN A 256 21.44 -0.31 -7.22
N GLU A 257 22.64 -0.75 -6.92
CA GLU A 257 22.95 -1.61 -5.74
C GLU A 257 22.52 -1.00 -4.41
N SER A 258 22.61 0.32 -4.27
CA SER A 258 22.16 1.05 -3.07
C SER A 258 20.66 0.93 -2.81
N HIS A 259 19.85 0.62 -3.82
CA HIS A 259 18.40 0.47 -3.69
C HIS A 259 17.98 -0.92 -3.23
N PHE A 260 18.76 -1.99 -3.47
CA PHE A 260 18.32 -3.35 -3.13
C PHE A 260 18.05 -3.56 -1.65
N ARG A 261 18.71 -2.83 -0.76
CA ARG A 261 18.44 -2.88 0.68
C ARG A 261 17.16 -2.15 1.09
N LYS A 262 16.65 -1.25 0.24
CA LYS A 262 15.42 -0.47 0.48
C LYS A 262 14.19 -1.10 -0.15
N ILE A 263 14.37 -2.06 -1.07
CA ILE A 263 13.32 -2.78 -1.78
C ILE A 263 13.07 -4.12 -1.10
N HIS A 264 11.81 -4.45 -0.87
CA HIS A 264 11.37 -5.58 -0.06
C HIS A 264 10.75 -6.70 -0.92
N SER A 265 11.42 -7.09 -2.00
CA SER A 265 11.01 -8.14 -2.93
C SER A 265 12.02 -9.29 -2.98
N VAL A 266 11.60 -10.44 -3.52
CA VAL A 266 12.52 -11.57 -3.78
C VAL A 266 13.63 -11.16 -4.74
N PHE A 267 13.32 -10.37 -5.78
CA PHE A 267 14.31 -9.84 -6.70
C PHE A 267 15.41 -9.07 -5.95
N ALA A 268 15.00 -8.10 -5.13
CA ALA A 268 15.95 -7.26 -4.40
C ALA A 268 16.76 -8.05 -3.35
N LEU A 269 16.15 -9.05 -2.69
CA LEU A 269 16.87 -9.92 -1.75
C LEU A 269 18.00 -10.67 -2.46
N VAL A 270 17.72 -11.30 -3.61
CA VAL A 270 18.73 -12.04 -4.39
C VAL A 270 19.86 -11.11 -4.83
N ARG A 271 19.52 -9.91 -5.30
CA ARG A 271 20.52 -8.89 -5.69
C ARG A 271 21.34 -8.40 -4.50
N ALA A 272 20.71 -8.16 -3.35
CA ALA A 272 21.39 -7.74 -2.13
C ALA A 272 22.37 -8.79 -1.57
N LEU A 273 22.12 -10.08 -1.87
CA LEU A 273 23.00 -11.21 -1.52
C LEU A 273 24.09 -11.46 -2.58
N GLY A 274 24.19 -10.62 -3.61
CA GLY A 274 25.20 -10.77 -4.68
C GLY A 274 24.78 -11.68 -5.83
N GLY A 275 23.53 -12.14 -5.86
CA GLY A 275 23.01 -12.96 -6.97
C GLY A 275 22.87 -12.17 -8.27
N GLY A 276 23.09 -12.83 -9.42
CA GLY A 276 22.93 -12.23 -10.73
C GLY A 276 21.48 -11.84 -11.05
N GLU A 277 21.30 -10.92 -12.00
CA GLU A 277 19.98 -10.43 -12.41
C GLU A 277 19.06 -11.56 -12.93
N GLY A 278 19.61 -12.48 -13.74
CA GLY A 278 18.86 -13.62 -14.27
C GLY A 278 18.31 -14.53 -13.16
N LEU A 279 19.13 -14.81 -12.13
CA LEU A 279 18.68 -15.58 -10.96
C LEU A 279 17.61 -14.83 -10.18
N ALA A 280 17.78 -13.52 -10.00
CA ALA A 280 16.81 -12.68 -9.29
C ALA A 280 15.43 -12.69 -9.99
N TRP A 281 15.41 -12.54 -11.31
CA TRP A 281 14.17 -12.61 -12.10
C TRP A 281 13.57 -14.01 -12.11
N THR A 282 14.37 -15.08 -12.19
CA THR A 282 13.87 -16.45 -12.15
C THR A 282 13.17 -16.73 -10.83
N LEU A 283 13.81 -16.42 -9.70
CA LEU A 283 13.23 -16.68 -8.38
C LEU A 283 12.01 -15.78 -8.11
N HIS A 284 12.09 -14.49 -8.44
CA HIS A 284 10.95 -13.58 -8.26
C HIS A 284 9.78 -13.97 -9.17
N GLY A 285 10.04 -14.29 -10.44
CA GLY A 285 9.03 -14.76 -11.39
C GLY A 285 8.35 -16.06 -10.95
N THR A 286 9.10 -16.99 -10.34
CA THR A 286 8.53 -18.21 -9.77
C THR A 286 7.58 -17.91 -8.62
N VAL A 287 7.98 -17.03 -7.69
CA VAL A 287 7.10 -16.59 -6.57
C VAL A 287 5.88 -15.84 -7.10
N MET A 288 6.08 -14.97 -8.09
CA MET A 288 4.98 -14.24 -8.74
C MET A 288 3.98 -15.22 -9.37
N ALA A 289 4.44 -16.19 -10.19
CA ALA A 289 3.56 -17.17 -10.84
C ALA A 289 2.82 -18.03 -9.81
N ALA A 290 3.52 -18.53 -8.79
CA ALA A 290 2.91 -19.31 -7.71
C ALA A 290 1.85 -18.50 -6.95
N THR A 291 2.12 -17.23 -6.66
CA THR A 291 1.18 -16.32 -5.99
C THR A 291 -0.07 -16.06 -6.85
N VAL A 292 0.10 -15.78 -8.14
CA VAL A 292 -1.02 -15.57 -9.09
C VAL A 292 -1.91 -16.81 -9.13
N VAL A 293 -1.32 -17.99 -9.33
CA VAL A 293 -2.06 -19.27 -9.40
C VAL A 293 -2.79 -19.51 -8.08
N TYR A 294 -2.09 -19.43 -6.95
CA TYR A 294 -2.70 -19.65 -5.63
C TYR A 294 -3.89 -18.72 -5.36
N VAL A 295 -3.70 -17.41 -5.60
CA VAL A 295 -4.76 -16.42 -5.33
C VAL A 295 -5.95 -16.64 -6.27
N CYS A 296 -5.74 -16.91 -7.57
CA CYS A 296 -6.82 -17.20 -8.51
C CYS A 296 -7.60 -18.46 -8.10
N LEU A 297 -6.91 -19.56 -7.78
CA LEU A 297 -7.56 -20.79 -7.32
C LEU A 297 -8.33 -20.58 -6.02
N LEU A 298 -7.76 -19.83 -5.06
CA LEU A 298 -8.44 -19.51 -3.81
C LEU A 298 -9.71 -18.69 -4.07
N TRP A 299 -9.68 -17.71 -4.99
CA TRP A 299 -10.86 -16.90 -5.31
C TRP A 299 -11.97 -17.70 -6.00
N CYS A 300 -11.62 -18.74 -6.76
CA CYS A 300 -12.57 -19.69 -7.34
C CYS A 300 -13.08 -20.75 -6.33
N SER A 301 -12.46 -20.87 -5.16
CA SER A 301 -12.81 -21.85 -4.13
C SER A 301 -14.01 -21.42 -3.27
N ARG A 302 -14.40 -22.26 -2.31
CA ARG A 302 -15.43 -21.98 -1.28
C ARG A 302 -14.85 -21.39 0.01
N ALA A 303 -13.62 -20.90 0.00
CA ALA A 303 -13.03 -20.27 1.17
C ALA A 303 -13.77 -18.97 1.57
N PRO A 304 -13.76 -18.60 2.86
CA PRO A 304 -14.33 -17.35 3.33
C PRO A 304 -13.79 -16.12 2.59
N PHE A 305 -14.67 -15.15 2.31
CA PHE A 305 -14.30 -13.97 1.54
C PHE A 305 -13.15 -13.18 2.18
N GLU A 306 -13.13 -13.07 3.50
CA GLU A 306 -12.08 -12.38 4.25
C GLU A 306 -10.70 -12.97 3.97
N LEU A 307 -10.58 -14.31 3.84
CA LEU A 307 -9.31 -14.96 3.51
C LEU A 307 -8.92 -14.77 2.05
N LYS A 308 -9.91 -14.76 1.13
CA LYS A 308 -9.69 -14.40 -0.28
C LYS A 308 -9.17 -12.96 -0.40
N ALA A 309 -9.78 -12.01 0.32
CA ALA A 309 -9.38 -10.62 0.35
C ALA A 309 -7.97 -10.43 0.95
N ALA A 310 -7.68 -11.12 2.07
CA ALA A 310 -6.34 -11.11 2.66
C ALA A 310 -5.28 -11.65 1.70
N ALA A 311 -5.57 -12.77 1.03
CA ALA A 311 -4.65 -13.40 0.08
C ALA A 311 -4.38 -12.49 -1.14
N LEU A 312 -5.41 -11.82 -1.67
CA LEU A 312 -5.24 -10.89 -2.79
C LEU A 312 -4.38 -9.68 -2.40
N ALA A 313 -4.63 -9.08 -1.23
CA ALA A 313 -3.85 -7.95 -0.75
C ALA A 313 -2.38 -8.31 -0.45
N ALA A 314 -2.12 -9.46 0.19
CA ALA A 314 -0.76 -9.96 0.41
C ALA A 314 -0.08 -10.36 -0.91
N GLY A 315 -0.82 -10.98 -1.83
CA GLY A 315 -0.35 -11.35 -3.15
C GLY A 315 0.06 -10.13 -3.99
N ALA A 316 -0.68 -9.04 -3.93
CA ALA A 316 -0.33 -7.79 -4.62
C ALA A 316 1.05 -7.25 -4.17
N LEU A 317 1.44 -7.46 -2.91
CA LEU A 317 2.77 -7.13 -2.42
C LEU A 317 3.84 -8.12 -2.93
N LEU A 318 3.53 -9.41 -3.02
CA LEU A 318 4.51 -10.45 -3.41
C LEU A 318 4.85 -10.45 -4.90
N ILE A 319 3.91 -10.03 -5.76
CA ILE A 319 4.12 -10.09 -7.23
C ILE A 319 4.92 -8.90 -7.78
N THR A 320 5.04 -7.80 -7.06
CA THR A 320 5.77 -6.64 -7.56
C THR A 320 7.24 -6.65 -7.11
N PRO A 321 8.20 -6.39 -8.03
CA PRO A 321 9.60 -6.28 -7.65
C PRO A 321 9.96 -4.96 -6.95
N TYR A 322 9.07 -3.96 -6.94
CA TYR A 322 9.32 -2.57 -6.53
C TYR A 322 8.69 -2.17 -5.19
N ILE A 323 8.63 -3.07 -4.20
CA ILE A 323 8.10 -2.74 -2.87
C ILE A 323 9.15 -1.98 -2.07
N TYR A 324 8.88 -0.72 -1.74
CA TYR A 324 9.68 0.06 -0.80
C TYR A 324 9.12 -0.04 0.62
N ILE A 325 9.93 0.35 1.61
CA ILE A 325 9.55 0.28 3.03
C ILE A 325 8.23 1.01 3.34
N TYR A 326 7.99 2.13 2.70
CA TYR A 326 6.78 2.93 2.89
C TYR A 326 5.52 2.27 2.28
N ASP A 327 5.68 1.39 1.30
CA ASP A 327 4.56 0.64 0.72
C ASP A 327 4.07 -0.48 1.68
N LEU A 328 4.90 -0.87 2.64
CA LEU A 328 4.54 -1.92 3.59
C LEU A 328 3.39 -1.54 4.53
N VAL A 329 2.99 -0.27 4.57
CA VAL A 329 1.73 0.12 5.24
C VAL A 329 0.52 -0.61 4.64
N ILE A 330 0.58 -1.04 3.38
CA ILE A 330 -0.45 -1.84 2.71
C ILE A 330 -0.61 -3.22 3.38
N LEU A 331 0.45 -3.75 4.01
CA LEU A 331 0.40 -5.04 4.72
C LEU A 331 -0.62 -5.03 5.88
N ALA A 332 -0.96 -3.85 6.40
CA ALA A 332 -2.05 -3.71 7.37
C ALA A 332 -3.40 -4.20 6.83
N VAL A 333 -3.63 -4.18 5.51
CA VAL A 333 -4.90 -4.65 4.90
C VAL A 333 -5.10 -6.15 5.08
N PRO A 334 -4.19 -7.04 4.62
CA PRO A 334 -4.35 -8.47 4.85
C PRO A 334 -4.32 -8.84 6.34
N MET A 335 -3.51 -8.13 7.16
CA MET A 335 -3.48 -8.33 8.61
C MET A 335 -4.84 -7.97 9.25
N ALA A 336 -5.51 -6.90 8.81
CA ALA A 336 -6.83 -6.50 9.28
C ALA A 336 -7.89 -7.58 9.00
N PHE A 337 -7.87 -8.21 7.82
CA PHE A 337 -8.75 -9.32 7.50
C PHE A 337 -8.47 -10.55 8.38
N LEU A 338 -7.20 -10.89 8.64
CA LEU A 338 -6.84 -11.95 9.58
C LEU A 338 -7.32 -11.64 11.01
N VAL A 339 -7.15 -10.42 11.48
CA VAL A 339 -7.67 -9.96 12.79
C VAL A 339 -9.19 -10.09 12.84
N ARG A 340 -9.90 -9.70 11.77
CA ARG A 340 -11.36 -9.87 11.68
C ARG A 340 -11.76 -11.34 11.81
N VAL A 341 -11.10 -12.24 11.06
CA VAL A 341 -11.39 -13.68 11.13
C VAL A 341 -11.06 -14.25 12.52
N GLY A 342 -9.91 -13.85 13.10
CA GLY A 342 -9.50 -14.26 14.44
C GLY A 342 -10.47 -13.78 15.54
N ARG A 343 -11.02 -12.58 15.40
CA ARG A 343 -12.02 -12.05 16.35
C ARG A 343 -13.36 -12.80 16.30
N THR A 344 -13.80 -13.20 15.12
CA THR A 344 -15.10 -13.87 14.97
C THR A 344 -15.05 -15.36 15.18
N GLY A 345 -13.96 -16.01 14.86
CA GLY A 345 -13.78 -17.47 14.91
C GLY A 345 -12.66 -17.97 15.86
N GLY A 346 -12.10 -17.07 16.69
CA GLY A 346 -10.92 -17.39 17.51
C GLY A 346 -9.61 -17.29 16.74
N PHE A 347 -8.52 -16.91 17.40
CA PHE A 347 -7.17 -16.91 16.82
C PHE A 347 -6.57 -18.33 16.87
N LEU A 348 -5.87 -18.70 15.82
CA LEU A 348 -5.09 -19.94 15.82
C LEU A 348 -3.85 -19.80 16.71
N PRO A 349 -3.32 -20.88 17.30
CA PRO A 349 -2.07 -20.86 18.06
C PRO A 349 -0.94 -20.20 17.23
N GLY A 350 -0.25 -19.22 17.80
CA GLY A 350 0.84 -18.49 17.14
C GLY A 350 0.41 -17.41 16.12
N GLU A 351 -0.88 -17.27 15.80
CA GLU A 351 -1.34 -16.29 14.80
C GLU A 351 -1.10 -14.84 15.26
N VAL A 352 -1.42 -14.51 16.50
CA VAL A 352 -1.16 -13.19 17.09
C VAL A 352 0.34 -12.91 17.15
N ALA A 353 1.14 -13.90 17.56
CA ALA A 353 2.60 -13.79 17.59
C ALA A 353 3.18 -13.55 16.18
N GLY A 354 2.66 -14.23 15.17
CA GLY A 354 3.08 -14.03 13.78
C GLY A 354 2.73 -12.63 13.25
N LEU A 355 1.54 -12.09 13.58
CA LEU A 355 1.16 -10.71 13.24
C LEU A 355 2.06 -9.69 13.94
N ALA A 356 2.38 -9.92 15.22
CA ALA A 356 3.30 -9.07 15.96
C ALA A 356 4.73 -9.15 15.38
N ALA A 357 5.22 -10.35 15.04
CA ALA A 357 6.53 -10.54 14.43
C ALA A 357 6.64 -9.84 13.07
N ALA A 358 5.61 -9.93 12.21
CA ALA A 358 5.56 -9.21 10.95
C ALA A 358 5.64 -7.68 11.15
N SER A 359 4.97 -7.15 12.18
CA SER A 359 5.02 -5.72 12.52
C SER A 359 6.42 -5.32 13.01
N LEU A 360 7.04 -6.11 13.90
CA LEU A 360 8.38 -5.84 14.42
C LEU A 360 9.46 -5.89 13.34
N LEU A 361 9.35 -6.79 12.35
CA LEU A 361 10.26 -6.85 11.21
C LEU A 361 10.27 -5.54 10.39
N ILE A 362 9.11 -4.89 10.23
CA ILE A 362 9.06 -3.59 9.55
C ILE A 362 9.79 -2.53 10.37
N LEU A 363 9.62 -2.54 11.70
CA LEU A 363 10.31 -1.61 12.59
C LEU A 363 11.83 -1.82 12.59
N SER A 364 12.30 -3.05 12.43
CA SER A 364 13.73 -3.38 12.39
C SER A 364 14.51 -2.67 11.28
N PHE A 365 13.81 -2.20 10.22
CA PHE A 365 14.41 -1.43 9.15
C PHE A 365 15.06 -0.12 9.61
N LEU A 366 14.55 0.49 10.69
CA LEU A 366 15.13 1.74 11.24
C LEU A 366 16.56 1.52 11.80
N GLY A 367 16.82 0.36 12.37
CA GLY A 367 18.13 0.05 12.93
C GLY A 367 19.07 -0.65 11.94
N PHE A 368 18.51 -1.44 11.04
CA PHE A 368 19.27 -2.24 10.09
C PHE A 368 18.53 -2.34 8.73
N PRO A 369 18.90 -1.53 7.74
CA PRO A 369 18.29 -1.56 6.41
C PRO A 369 18.55 -2.90 5.70
N ALA A 370 17.51 -3.74 5.62
CA ALA A 370 17.49 -5.02 4.91
C ALA A 370 16.06 -5.29 4.43
N PRO A 371 15.83 -6.25 3.52
CA PRO A 371 14.50 -6.58 2.99
C PRO A 371 13.53 -7.23 4.00
N TRP A 372 13.44 -6.70 5.22
CA TRP A 372 12.58 -7.22 6.32
C TRP A 372 11.12 -7.31 5.94
N GLY A 373 10.65 -6.40 5.08
CA GLY A 373 9.28 -6.39 4.60
C GLY A 373 8.91 -7.62 3.77
N LEU A 374 9.87 -8.24 3.08
CA LEU A 374 9.64 -9.51 2.40
C LEU A 374 9.36 -10.62 3.42
N ALA A 375 10.14 -10.70 4.50
CA ALA A 375 9.92 -11.67 5.57
C ALA A 375 8.57 -11.41 6.28
N ALA A 376 8.24 -10.14 6.57
CA ALA A 376 6.95 -9.77 7.14
C ALA A 376 5.79 -10.19 6.25
N THR A 377 5.87 -9.95 4.93
CA THR A 377 4.85 -10.34 3.96
C THR A 377 4.74 -11.86 3.84
N ALA A 378 5.87 -12.57 3.86
CA ALA A 378 5.89 -14.04 3.84
C ALA A 378 5.23 -14.64 5.09
N ILE A 379 5.47 -14.09 6.28
CA ILE A 379 4.80 -14.50 7.53
C ILE A 379 3.29 -14.33 7.39
N VAL A 380 2.82 -13.16 6.93
CA VAL A 380 1.39 -12.88 6.76
C VAL A 380 0.78 -13.83 5.73
N ALA A 381 1.46 -14.10 4.61
CA ALA A 381 1.03 -15.07 3.60
C ALA A 381 0.93 -16.49 4.18
N ALA A 382 1.91 -16.92 4.97
CA ALA A 382 1.88 -18.24 5.65
C ALA A 382 0.71 -18.35 6.64
N LEU A 383 0.41 -17.29 7.40
CA LEU A 383 -0.75 -17.24 8.28
C LEU A 383 -2.06 -17.36 7.50
N ILE A 384 -2.19 -16.68 6.37
CA ILE A 384 -3.36 -16.77 5.48
C ILE A 384 -3.51 -18.21 4.96
N ILE A 385 -2.45 -18.80 4.41
CA ILE A 385 -2.46 -20.17 3.88
C ILE A 385 -2.87 -21.14 4.98
N ARG A 386 -2.26 -21.06 6.15
CA ARG A 386 -2.60 -21.90 7.30
C ARG A 386 -4.08 -21.76 7.68
N ARG A 387 -4.59 -20.53 7.73
CA ARG A 387 -5.98 -20.24 8.08
C ARG A 387 -6.95 -20.83 7.05
N VAL A 388 -6.64 -20.71 5.77
CA VAL A 388 -7.43 -21.32 4.67
C VAL A 388 -7.56 -22.84 4.84
N HIS A 389 -6.47 -23.53 5.21
CA HIS A 389 -6.48 -24.99 5.39
C HIS A 389 -7.27 -25.47 6.61
N VAL A 390 -7.33 -24.65 7.67
CA VAL A 390 -8.00 -25.01 8.93
C VAL A 390 -9.48 -24.58 8.94
N THR A 391 -9.83 -23.54 8.19
CA THR A 391 -11.21 -23.03 8.16
C THR A 391 -12.07 -23.87 7.21
N PRO A 392 -13.18 -24.47 7.68
CA PRO A 392 -14.06 -25.26 6.82
C PRO A 392 -14.59 -24.43 5.65
N ALA A 393 -14.72 -25.05 4.49
CA ALA A 393 -15.39 -24.44 3.35
C ALA A 393 -16.86 -24.11 3.70
N ILE A 394 -17.35 -22.95 3.24
CA ILE A 394 -18.75 -22.57 3.44
C ILE A 394 -19.63 -23.57 2.68
N ALA A 395 -20.57 -24.21 3.40
CA ALA A 395 -21.53 -25.11 2.79
C ALA A 395 -22.36 -24.35 1.74
N PRO A 396 -22.75 -24.97 0.60
CA PRO A 396 -23.65 -24.33 -0.35
C PRO A 396 -24.97 -24.01 0.35
N ILE A 397 -25.45 -22.79 0.18
CA ILE A 397 -26.83 -22.43 0.53
C ILE A 397 -27.72 -23.23 -0.43
N SER A 398 -28.40 -24.23 0.13
CA SER A 398 -29.37 -25.09 -0.58
C SER A 398 -30.57 -24.28 -1.03
#